data_f63de001db6e0fae5191a29c1f1b7373
#
_entry.id   f63de001db6e0fae5191a29c1f1b7373
#
_cell.length_a   1.000
_cell.length_b   1.000
_cell.length_c   1.000
_cell.angle_alpha   90.00
_cell.angle_beta   90.00
_cell.angle_gamma   90.00
#
_symmetry.space_group_name_H-M   'P 1'
#
loop_
_entity.id
_entity.type
_entity.pdbx_description
1 polymer ?
#
loop_
_entity_poly.entity_id
_entity_poly.type
_entity_poly.pdbx_seq_one_letter_code
_entity_poly.pdbx_strand_id
1 'polypeptide(L)'
;MSAPNFCSFRLVCCTMVAALQSIAGQQPGSQHRLAESLQRKLDHIEQNGKRSHPDPTPTVMTEDEINDYFAAGRVQLPQGVKKVRFHGQSGLLTGIATIDFDEIRAAQNLSNPLLAIFSGTHKVLLEADAAASRGIGRLHVRTVSIDGIEAPRIAVEYFLSKYVTPKYPDVAMNSTFKLQDRIDTAIIGYHKLRVTQK
;
A
#
# COMPACT_ATOMS: atom_id res chain seq x y z
N MET A 1 -6.03 32.27 -30.48
CA MET A 1 -7.15 32.59 -31.37
C MET A 1 -8.03 31.38 -31.46
N SER A 2 -9.19 31.54 -30.87
CA SER A 2 -10.53 31.11 -31.20
C SER A 2 -10.90 29.65 -30.98
N ALA A 3 -11.62 29.44 -29.88
CA ALA A 3 -12.82 28.63 -29.90
C ALA A 3 -13.86 29.31 -30.81
N PRO A 4 -14.95 28.72 -31.25
CA PRO A 4 -16.03 28.32 -30.36
C PRO A 4 -16.98 27.18 -30.83
N ASN A 5 -17.90 26.82 -29.92
CA ASN A 5 -19.37 26.67 -30.04
C ASN A 5 -19.94 25.33 -30.49
N PHE A 6 -20.67 24.70 -29.64
CA PHE A 6 -22.07 24.91 -29.18
C PHE A 6 -23.10 24.45 -30.22
N CYS A 7 -23.96 23.59 -29.82
CA CYS A 7 -25.39 23.56 -29.99
C CYS A 7 -25.99 22.21 -30.36
N SER A 8 -26.66 21.64 -29.41
CA SER A 8 -28.03 21.16 -29.41
C SER A 8 -28.52 20.31 -30.59
N PHE A 9 -28.96 19.08 -30.25
CA PHE A 9 -30.26 18.65 -30.76
C PHE A 9 -31.05 17.83 -29.74
N ARG A 10 -32.22 18.32 -29.50
CA ARG A 10 -33.24 17.84 -28.54
C ARG A 10 -34.09 16.71 -29.18
N LEU A 11 -34.53 15.81 -28.30
CA LEU A 11 -35.87 15.22 -28.27
C LEU A 11 -36.23 14.18 -29.33
N VAL A 12 -36.42 12.94 -28.92
CA VAL A 12 -37.68 12.23 -29.11
C VAL A 12 -37.89 11.21 -28.01
N CYS A 13 -39.05 11.32 -27.42
CA CYS A 13 -39.70 10.51 -26.39
C CYS A 13 -40.19 9.18 -26.97
N CYS A 14 -40.14 8.08 -26.25
CA CYS A 14 -41.31 7.24 -25.94
C CYS A 14 -40.92 5.87 -25.36
N THR A 15 -41.30 5.66 -24.14
CA THR A 15 -41.88 4.49 -23.47
C THR A 15 -41.53 3.10 -23.98
N MET A 16 -41.02 2.21 -23.10
CA MET A 16 -41.68 0.99 -22.66
C MET A 16 -40.93 0.23 -21.57
N VAL A 17 -41.60 0.10 -20.45
CA VAL A 17 -41.86 -1.09 -19.62
C VAL A 17 -40.70 -1.81 -18.93
N ALA A 18 -40.78 -1.74 -17.62
CA ALA A 18 -40.26 -2.55 -16.54
C ALA A 18 -39.88 -4.01 -16.89
N ALA A 19 -38.66 -4.33 -16.52
CA ALA A 19 -38.34 -5.66 -16.03
C ALA A 19 -37.45 -5.47 -14.77
N LEU A 20 -38.07 -5.67 -13.62
CA LEU A 20 -37.36 -5.85 -12.35
C LEU A 20 -36.48 -7.09 -12.46
N GLN A 21 -35.18 -6.87 -12.53
CA GLN A 21 -34.23 -7.89 -12.15
C GLN A 21 -33.42 -7.31 -10.97
N SER A 22 -33.76 -7.80 -9.80
CA SER A 22 -33.01 -7.60 -8.55
C SER A 22 -31.65 -8.28 -8.72
N ILE A 23 -30.70 -7.55 -9.28
CA ILE A 23 -29.30 -7.91 -9.11
C ILE A 23 -28.94 -7.40 -7.72
N ALA A 24 -28.72 -8.31 -6.78
CA ALA A 24 -28.08 -8.02 -5.51
C ALA A 24 -26.72 -7.38 -5.81
N GLY A 25 -26.73 -6.07 -5.95
CA GLY A 25 -25.53 -5.27 -6.15
C GLY A 25 -24.70 -5.32 -4.88
N GLN A 26 -23.57 -5.99 -4.95
CA GLN A 26 -22.48 -5.71 -4.00
C GLN A 26 -22.22 -4.20 -4.05
N GLN A 27 -22.48 -3.53 -2.93
CA GLN A 27 -22.37 -2.08 -2.83
C GLN A 27 -20.90 -1.67 -2.99
N PRO A 28 -20.51 -0.93 -4.04
CA PRO A 28 -19.18 -0.32 -4.15
C PRO A 28 -18.92 0.75 -3.08
N GLY A 29 -19.96 1.15 -2.35
CA GLY A 29 -19.92 2.30 -1.45
C GLY A 29 -19.20 2.10 -0.11
N SER A 30 -18.87 0.88 0.30
CA SER A 30 -18.17 0.68 1.58
C SER A 30 -16.64 0.80 1.44
N GLN A 31 -16.07 0.24 0.39
CA GLN A 31 -14.62 0.28 0.14
C GLN A 31 -14.13 1.71 -0.12
N HIS A 32 -14.87 2.49 -0.90
CA HIS A 32 -14.53 3.91 -1.09
C HIS A 32 -14.54 4.72 0.22
N ARG A 33 -15.44 4.43 1.15
CA ARG A 33 -15.53 5.16 2.42
C ARG A 33 -14.33 4.93 3.33
N LEU A 34 -13.79 3.72 3.38
CA LEU A 34 -12.62 3.39 4.21
C LEU A 34 -11.34 4.00 3.62
N ALA A 35 -11.15 3.93 2.31
CA ALA A 35 -10.05 4.59 1.64
C ALA A 35 -10.09 6.12 1.82
N GLU A 36 -11.27 6.74 1.74
CA GLU A 36 -11.45 8.17 2.02
C GLU A 36 -11.22 8.52 3.49
N SER A 37 -11.61 7.63 4.41
CA SER A 37 -11.32 7.81 5.84
C SER A 37 -9.82 7.85 6.09
N LEU A 38 -9.07 6.91 5.49
CA LEU A 38 -7.61 6.94 5.60
C LEU A 38 -7.02 8.20 4.98
N GLN A 39 -7.49 8.61 3.79
CA GLN A 39 -6.99 9.83 3.15
C GLN A 39 -7.12 11.04 4.09
N ARG A 40 -8.31 11.26 4.69
CA ARG A 40 -8.51 12.37 5.65
C ARG A 40 -7.55 12.29 6.85
N LYS A 41 -7.23 11.09 7.34
CA LYS A 41 -6.28 10.89 8.44
C LYS A 41 -4.85 11.22 8.02
N LEU A 42 -4.46 10.85 6.81
CA LEU A 42 -3.16 11.20 6.24
C LEU A 42 -3.04 12.71 6.03
N ASP A 43 -4.07 13.34 5.47
CA ASP A 43 -4.14 14.81 5.30
C ASP A 43 -4.07 15.53 6.66
N HIS A 44 -4.73 14.97 7.67
CA HIS A 44 -4.65 15.50 9.04
C HIS A 44 -3.24 15.43 9.60
N ILE A 45 -2.55 14.29 9.45
CA ILE A 45 -1.16 14.12 9.89
C ILE A 45 -0.25 15.13 9.19
N GLU A 46 -0.38 15.28 7.86
CA GLU A 46 0.41 16.24 7.10
C GLU A 46 0.16 17.70 7.56
N GLN A 47 -1.10 18.08 7.71
CA GLN A 47 -1.46 19.43 8.15
C GLN A 47 -1.03 19.71 9.59
N ASN A 48 -1.19 18.72 10.49
CA ASN A 48 -0.76 18.83 11.86
C ASN A 48 0.78 18.95 11.97
N GLY A 49 1.51 18.21 11.15
CA GLY A 49 2.98 18.27 11.08
C GLY A 49 3.53 19.64 10.65
N LYS A 50 2.74 20.44 9.92
CA LYS A 50 3.09 21.81 9.51
C LYS A 50 2.91 22.87 10.60
N ARG A 51 2.24 22.54 11.72
CA ARG A 51 2.02 23.47 12.83
C ARG A 51 3.32 23.66 13.63
N SER A 52 3.49 24.84 14.20
CA SER A 52 4.61 25.11 15.12
C SER A 52 4.58 24.19 16.35
N HIS A 53 3.39 23.89 16.84
CA HIS A 53 3.11 22.94 17.91
C HIS A 53 2.05 21.95 17.42
N PRO A 54 2.45 20.78 16.93
CA PRO A 54 1.48 19.76 16.51
C PRO A 54 0.63 19.28 17.68
N ASP A 55 -0.61 18.95 17.40
CA ASP A 55 -1.47 18.28 18.37
C ASP A 55 -0.94 16.86 18.60
N PRO A 56 -0.61 16.47 19.85
CA PRO A 56 -0.09 15.16 20.18
C PRO A 56 -1.18 14.07 20.22
N THR A 57 -2.43 14.42 19.99
CA THR A 57 -3.55 13.45 19.98
C THR A 57 -3.27 12.35 18.95
N PRO A 58 -3.32 11.07 19.36
CA PRO A 58 -3.00 9.98 18.44
C PRO A 58 -4.00 9.87 17.29
N THR A 59 -3.49 9.79 16.07
CA THR A 59 -4.27 9.39 14.89
C THR A 59 -4.24 7.87 14.78
N VAL A 60 -5.42 7.24 14.77
CA VAL A 60 -5.56 5.78 14.67
C VAL A 60 -6.08 5.41 13.28
N MET A 61 -5.34 4.58 12.58
CA MET A 61 -5.69 4.00 11.30
C MET A 61 -5.98 2.51 11.49
N THR A 62 -7.09 2.02 10.97
CA THR A 62 -7.42 0.59 11.04
C THR A 62 -6.77 -0.18 9.89
N GLU A 63 -6.60 -1.46 10.08
CA GLU A 63 -6.10 -2.37 9.05
C GLU A 63 -6.97 -2.35 7.79
N ASP A 64 -8.29 -2.33 7.97
CA ASP A 64 -9.24 -2.27 6.86
C ASP A 64 -9.11 -0.96 6.06
N GLU A 65 -8.95 0.18 6.75
CA GLU A 65 -8.70 1.45 6.07
C GLU A 65 -7.43 1.41 5.23
N ILE A 66 -6.33 0.85 5.79
CA ILE A 66 -5.05 0.71 5.09
C ILE A 66 -5.21 -0.20 3.88
N ASN A 67 -5.80 -1.38 4.06
CA ASN A 67 -5.96 -2.36 2.98
C ASN A 67 -6.87 -1.85 1.86
N ASP A 68 -7.95 -1.16 2.20
CA ASP A 68 -8.85 -0.57 1.20
C ASP A 68 -8.21 0.61 0.46
N TYR A 69 -7.35 1.38 1.12
CA TYR A 69 -6.60 2.46 0.48
C TYR A 69 -5.67 1.93 -0.62
N PHE A 70 -4.96 0.84 -0.33
CA PHE A 70 -4.14 0.15 -1.33
C PHE A 70 -4.99 -0.49 -2.44
N ALA A 71 -6.10 -1.14 -2.08
CA ALA A 71 -7.01 -1.77 -3.03
C ALA A 71 -7.69 -0.77 -3.97
N ALA A 72 -7.95 0.45 -3.48
CA ALA A 72 -8.50 1.55 -4.27
C ALA A 72 -7.46 2.23 -5.21
N GLY A 73 -6.23 1.72 -5.26
CA GLY A 73 -5.17 2.25 -6.13
C GLY A 73 -4.66 3.64 -5.73
N ARG A 74 -4.86 4.04 -4.46
CA ARG A 74 -4.37 5.34 -3.95
C ARG A 74 -2.85 5.36 -3.77
N VAL A 75 -2.21 4.19 -3.77
CA VAL A 75 -0.75 4.03 -3.72
C VAL A 75 -0.29 3.42 -5.03
N GLN A 76 0.69 4.07 -5.67
CA GLN A 76 1.33 3.51 -6.85
C GLN A 76 2.25 2.36 -6.43
N LEU A 77 1.86 1.14 -6.78
CA LEU A 77 2.66 -0.04 -6.51
C LEU A 77 3.84 -0.15 -7.50
N PRO A 78 4.97 -0.72 -7.08
CA PRO A 78 6.07 -1.03 -7.99
C PRO A 78 5.62 -1.97 -9.11
N GLN A 79 6.29 -1.88 -10.26
CA GLN A 79 5.99 -2.74 -11.40
C GLN A 79 6.14 -4.23 -11.02
N GLY A 80 5.19 -5.04 -11.46
CA GLY A 80 5.08 -6.45 -11.10
C GLY A 80 4.31 -6.71 -9.81
N VAL A 81 4.12 -5.70 -8.93
CA VAL A 81 3.29 -5.85 -7.73
C VAL A 81 1.84 -5.57 -8.07
N LYS A 82 0.98 -6.59 -8.03
CA LYS A 82 -0.43 -6.50 -8.43
C LYS A 82 -1.36 -6.15 -7.27
N LYS A 83 -1.07 -6.67 -6.10
CA LYS A 83 -1.91 -6.50 -4.91
C LYS A 83 -1.05 -6.57 -3.66
N VAL A 84 -1.36 -5.74 -2.68
CA VAL A 84 -0.74 -5.78 -1.37
C VAL A 84 -1.84 -5.76 -0.30
N ARG A 85 -1.64 -6.52 0.76
CA ARG A 85 -2.43 -6.49 1.98
C ARG A 85 -1.52 -6.52 3.20
N PHE A 86 -1.94 -5.85 4.24
CA PHE A 86 -1.23 -5.79 5.50
C PHE A 86 -2.08 -6.36 6.62
N HIS A 87 -1.42 -6.99 7.57
CA HIS A 87 -2.01 -7.47 8.81
C HIS A 87 -1.11 -7.06 9.96
N GLY A 88 -1.69 -6.36 10.93
CA GLY A 88 -0.98 -5.83 12.10
C GLY A 88 -1.31 -6.64 13.36
N GLN A 89 -0.26 -7.06 14.05
CA GLN A 89 -0.31 -7.57 15.43
C GLN A 89 0.62 -6.71 16.30
N SER A 90 0.65 -6.95 17.61
CA SER A 90 1.46 -6.14 18.52
C SER A 90 2.95 -6.10 18.12
N GLY A 91 3.37 -5.01 17.47
CA GLY A 91 4.74 -4.81 17.00
C GLY A 91 5.14 -5.63 15.75
N LEU A 92 4.29 -6.55 15.29
CA LEU A 92 4.51 -7.38 14.11
C LEU A 92 3.65 -6.90 12.95
N LEU A 93 4.27 -6.74 11.79
CA LEU A 93 3.63 -6.43 10.52
C LEU A 93 3.77 -7.64 9.59
N THR A 94 2.67 -8.15 9.10
CA THR A 94 2.65 -9.12 8.00
C THR A 94 2.19 -8.42 6.73
N GLY A 95 3.03 -8.45 5.70
CA GLY A 95 2.70 -8.00 4.34
C GLY A 95 2.46 -9.19 3.43
N ILE A 96 1.36 -9.17 2.67
CA ILE A 96 1.04 -10.18 1.67
C ILE A 96 0.94 -9.48 0.33
N ALA A 97 1.77 -9.88 -0.62
CA ALA A 97 1.78 -9.31 -1.96
C ALA A 97 1.55 -10.40 -3.02
N THR A 98 0.83 -10.04 -4.08
CA THR A 98 0.78 -10.82 -5.32
C THR A 98 1.75 -10.18 -6.30
N ILE A 99 2.78 -10.89 -6.72
CA ILE A 99 3.90 -10.37 -7.52
C ILE A 99 4.03 -11.16 -8.80
N ASP A 100 4.05 -10.46 -9.92
CA ASP A 100 4.36 -10.98 -11.24
C ASP A 100 5.86 -10.83 -11.51
N PHE A 101 6.60 -11.92 -11.41
CA PHE A 101 8.05 -11.91 -11.60
C PHE A 101 8.45 -11.73 -13.07
N ASP A 102 7.58 -12.07 -14.01
CA ASP A 102 7.84 -11.85 -15.44
C ASP A 102 7.84 -10.36 -15.77
N GLU A 103 6.89 -9.60 -15.20
CA GLU A 103 6.90 -8.14 -15.33
C GLU A 103 8.11 -7.48 -14.67
N ILE A 104 8.56 -7.99 -13.50
CA ILE A 104 9.79 -7.48 -12.87
C ILE A 104 10.99 -7.70 -13.79
N ARG A 105 11.11 -8.90 -14.39
CA ARG A 105 12.20 -9.20 -15.34
C ARG A 105 12.16 -8.30 -16.57
N ALA A 106 11.00 -8.15 -17.16
CA ALA A 106 10.80 -7.31 -18.35
C ALA A 106 11.16 -5.84 -18.10
N ALA A 107 10.80 -5.32 -16.91
CA ALA A 107 11.08 -3.93 -16.53
C ALA A 107 12.57 -3.62 -16.34
N GLN A 108 13.38 -4.62 -16.06
CA GLN A 108 14.76 -4.42 -15.66
C GLN A 108 15.78 -4.98 -16.68
N ASN A 109 15.31 -5.51 -17.83
CA ASN A 109 16.15 -6.17 -18.86
C ASN A 109 17.08 -7.26 -18.27
N LEU A 110 16.57 -8.03 -17.29
CA LEU A 110 17.39 -8.92 -16.50
C LEU A 110 17.41 -10.34 -17.07
N SER A 111 18.59 -10.76 -17.51
CA SER A 111 18.92 -12.15 -17.79
C SER A 111 19.40 -12.90 -16.52
N ASN A 112 18.76 -12.67 -15.36
CA ASN A 112 19.24 -13.28 -14.13
C ASN A 112 18.65 -14.68 -13.94
N PRO A 113 19.50 -15.75 -13.85
CA PRO A 113 19.04 -17.12 -13.67
C PRO A 113 18.27 -17.33 -12.36
N LEU A 114 18.52 -16.55 -11.29
CA LEU A 114 17.75 -16.65 -10.04
C LEU A 114 16.30 -16.18 -10.19
N LEU A 115 16.04 -15.20 -11.05
CA LEU A 115 14.67 -14.78 -11.37
C LEU A 115 14.01 -15.71 -12.40
N ALA A 116 14.80 -16.52 -13.12
CA ALA A 116 14.25 -17.52 -14.04
C ALA A 116 13.60 -18.71 -13.30
N ILE A 117 13.95 -18.92 -12.04
CA ILE A 117 13.34 -19.95 -11.18
C ILE A 117 11.89 -19.56 -10.84
N PHE A 118 11.62 -18.26 -10.74
CA PHE A 118 10.28 -17.71 -10.48
C PHE A 118 9.73 -17.10 -11.76
N SER A 119 8.88 -17.82 -12.47
CA SER A 119 8.14 -17.32 -13.63
C SER A 119 6.65 -17.24 -13.30
N GLY A 120 6.00 -16.17 -13.75
CA GLY A 120 4.58 -15.95 -13.49
C GLY A 120 4.29 -15.21 -12.18
N THR A 121 3.09 -15.40 -11.68
CA THR A 121 2.57 -14.68 -10.53
C THR A 121 2.60 -15.53 -9.28
N HIS A 122 3.24 -15.02 -8.23
CA HIS A 122 3.42 -15.70 -6.95
C HIS A 122 2.88 -14.87 -5.79
N LYS A 123 2.50 -15.55 -4.72
CA LYS A 123 2.14 -14.94 -3.45
C LYS A 123 3.37 -14.83 -2.57
N VAL A 124 3.77 -13.60 -2.26
CA VAL A 124 4.88 -13.31 -1.35
C VAL A 124 4.32 -12.85 -0.01
N LEU A 125 4.76 -13.49 1.06
CA LEU A 125 4.47 -13.12 2.43
C LEU A 125 5.75 -12.64 3.10
N LEU A 126 5.66 -11.50 3.78
CA LEU A 126 6.74 -10.89 4.55
C LEU A 126 6.27 -10.68 5.98
N GLU A 127 7.04 -11.12 6.95
CA GLU A 127 6.85 -10.79 8.36
C GLU A 127 8.00 -9.92 8.86
N ALA A 128 7.65 -8.86 9.56
CA ALA A 128 8.64 -7.91 10.06
C ALA A 128 8.23 -7.33 11.42
N ASP A 129 9.20 -7.15 12.30
CA ASP A 129 9.04 -6.25 13.44
C ASP A 129 9.10 -4.81 12.94
N ALA A 130 8.11 -4.02 13.34
CA ALA A 130 8.04 -2.62 12.96
C ALA A 130 7.63 -1.76 14.15
N ALA A 131 8.43 -0.75 14.42
CA ALA A 131 8.16 0.24 15.46
C ALA A 131 8.80 1.57 15.09
N ALA A 132 8.21 2.66 15.60
CA ALA A 132 8.81 3.96 15.46
C ALA A 132 8.74 4.75 16.78
N SER A 133 9.83 5.40 17.10
CA SER A 133 9.94 6.27 18.28
C SER A 133 10.91 7.42 18.01
N ARG A 134 10.60 8.58 18.58
CA ARG A 134 11.42 9.81 18.46
C ARG A 134 11.71 10.17 16.99
N GLY A 135 10.71 10.04 16.14
CA GLY A 135 10.82 10.36 14.72
C GLY A 135 11.60 9.38 13.86
N ILE A 136 11.98 8.23 14.43
CA ILE A 136 12.77 7.21 13.73
C ILE A 136 11.98 5.91 13.66
N GLY A 137 11.69 5.47 12.45
CA GLY A 137 11.13 4.15 12.15
C GLY A 137 12.22 3.10 12.04
N ARG A 138 11.93 1.90 12.53
CA ARG A 138 12.76 0.71 12.41
C ARG A 138 11.91 -0.43 11.91
N LEU A 139 12.44 -1.13 10.93
CA LEU A 139 11.83 -2.33 10.36
C LEU A 139 12.89 -3.44 10.37
N HIS A 140 12.55 -4.58 10.92
CA HIS A 140 13.37 -5.79 10.89
C HIS A 140 12.58 -6.92 10.26
N VAL A 141 12.98 -7.33 9.05
CA VAL A 141 12.36 -8.45 8.34
C VAL A 141 12.78 -9.76 9.02
N ARG A 142 11.79 -10.51 9.50
CA ARG A 142 11.99 -11.83 10.12
C ARG A 142 12.06 -12.91 9.06
N THR A 143 10.99 -13.00 8.26
CA THR A 143 10.83 -14.04 7.24
C THR A 143 10.24 -13.48 5.97
N VAL A 144 10.59 -14.11 4.86
CA VAL A 144 9.94 -13.92 3.56
C VAL A 144 9.62 -15.30 3.02
N SER A 145 8.40 -15.54 2.58
CA SER A 145 8.03 -16.78 1.90
C SER A 145 7.38 -16.50 0.55
N ILE A 146 7.57 -17.43 -0.37
CA ILE A 146 6.98 -17.40 -1.72
C ILE A 146 6.14 -18.67 -1.86
N ASP A 147 4.84 -18.51 -2.08
CA ASP A 147 3.86 -19.60 -2.13
C ASP A 147 3.94 -20.55 -0.92
N GLY A 148 4.24 -20.00 0.26
CA GLY A 148 4.34 -20.75 1.51
C GLY A 148 5.70 -21.40 1.76
N ILE A 149 6.66 -21.28 0.85
CA ILE A 149 8.02 -21.76 1.03
C ILE A 149 8.90 -20.61 1.51
N GLU A 150 9.54 -20.78 2.67
CA GLU A 150 10.42 -19.76 3.23
C GLU A 150 11.67 -19.58 2.35
N ALA A 151 11.92 -18.34 1.96
CA ALA A 151 13.10 -17.98 1.17
C ALA A 151 14.34 -17.88 2.07
N PRO A 152 15.46 -18.50 1.72
CA PRO A 152 16.70 -18.34 2.46
C PRO A 152 17.09 -16.87 2.57
N ARG A 153 17.49 -16.46 3.77
CA ARG A 153 17.84 -15.06 4.06
C ARG A 153 18.82 -14.46 3.05
N ILE A 154 19.84 -15.23 2.67
CA ILE A 154 20.85 -14.80 1.70
C ILE A 154 20.25 -14.49 0.32
N ALA A 155 19.22 -15.25 -0.09
CA ALA A 155 18.52 -15.00 -1.35
C ALA A 155 17.70 -13.71 -1.27
N VAL A 156 17.02 -13.46 -0.14
CA VAL A 156 16.27 -12.22 0.10
C VAL A 156 17.20 -11.01 0.15
N GLU A 157 18.32 -11.09 0.87
CA GLU A 157 19.32 -10.01 0.95
C GLU A 157 19.92 -9.71 -0.44
N TYR A 158 20.25 -10.73 -1.21
CA TYR A 158 20.72 -10.55 -2.58
C TYR A 158 19.66 -9.86 -3.46
N PHE A 159 18.41 -10.32 -3.39
CA PHE A 159 17.31 -9.70 -4.14
C PHE A 159 17.13 -8.23 -3.77
N LEU A 160 17.07 -7.93 -2.47
CA LEU A 160 16.92 -6.56 -2.00
C LEU A 160 18.07 -5.68 -2.48
N SER A 161 19.33 -6.10 -2.28
CA SER A 161 20.51 -5.32 -2.66
C SER A 161 20.60 -5.08 -4.16
N LYS A 162 20.20 -6.05 -4.97
CA LYS A 162 20.32 -5.97 -6.43
C LYS A 162 19.17 -5.21 -7.08
N TYR A 163 17.92 -5.35 -6.56
CA TYR A 163 16.74 -4.91 -7.27
C TYR A 163 15.91 -3.86 -6.55
N VAL A 164 15.98 -3.80 -5.24
CA VAL A 164 15.17 -2.88 -4.43
C VAL A 164 15.99 -1.69 -3.97
N THR A 165 17.11 -1.92 -3.32
CA THR A 165 17.97 -0.87 -2.75
C THR A 165 18.43 0.19 -3.76
N PRO A 166 18.74 -0.12 -5.04
CA PRO A 166 19.09 0.92 -6.01
C PRO A 166 18.00 1.94 -6.27
N LYS A 167 16.72 1.56 -6.11
CA LYS A 167 15.55 2.45 -6.25
C LYS A 167 15.06 2.99 -4.92
N TYR A 168 15.23 2.21 -3.86
CA TYR A 168 14.74 2.49 -2.51
C TYR A 168 15.88 2.21 -1.52
N PRO A 169 16.84 3.14 -1.35
CA PRO A 169 18.07 2.90 -0.59
C PRO A 169 17.85 2.60 0.89
N ASP A 170 16.72 3.05 1.43
CA ASP A 170 16.35 2.80 2.82
C ASP A 170 15.70 1.43 3.05
N VAL A 171 15.49 0.63 2.00
CA VAL A 171 14.86 -0.69 2.09
C VAL A 171 15.92 -1.78 2.14
N ALA A 172 16.02 -2.45 3.28
CA ALA A 172 16.89 -3.59 3.54
C ALA A 172 16.20 -4.56 4.53
N MET A 173 16.85 -5.69 4.84
CA MET A 173 16.38 -6.61 5.89
C MET A 173 16.27 -5.93 7.26
N ASN A 174 17.14 -4.95 7.52
CA ASN A 174 17.10 -4.07 8.68
C ASN A 174 17.09 -2.64 8.17
N SER A 175 15.96 -1.97 8.28
CA SER A 175 15.79 -0.61 7.80
C SER A 175 15.61 0.35 8.96
N THR A 176 16.27 1.49 8.88
CA THR A 176 16.08 2.62 9.80
C THR A 176 15.86 3.87 8.94
N PHE A 177 14.76 4.58 9.16
CA PHE A 177 14.36 5.73 8.36
C PHE A 177 13.75 6.83 9.23
N LYS A 178 13.88 8.07 8.78
CA LYS A 178 13.24 9.21 9.44
C LYS A 178 11.77 9.26 9.05
N LEU A 179 10.91 9.47 10.05
CA LEU A 179 9.50 9.74 9.81
C LEU A 179 9.31 11.21 9.40
N GLN A 180 8.41 11.43 8.47
CA GLN A 180 8.03 12.76 7.99
C GLN A 180 6.92 13.36 8.87
N ASP A 181 6.49 14.57 8.55
CA ASP A 181 5.34 15.23 9.16
C ASP A 181 5.38 15.30 10.69
N ARG A 182 6.60 15.38 11.25
CA ARG A 182 6.85 15.44 12.69
C ARG A 182 6.22 14.27 13.47
N ILE A 183 6.07 13.12 12.83
CA ILE A 183 5.65 11.91 13.51
C ILE A 183 6.71 11.51 14.53
N ASP A 184 6.31 11.46 15.80
CA ASP A 184 7.18 11.05 16.92
C ASP A 184 7.14 9.54 17.12
N THR A 185 5.93 8.95 17.16
CA THR A 185 5.78 7.50 17.33
C THR A 185 4.81 6.92 16.29
N ALA A 186 5.09 5.68 15.89
CA ALA A 186 4.14 4.85 15.14
C ALA A 186 4.16 3.43 15.73
N ILE A 187 3.03 3.00 16.25
CA ILE A 187 2.89 1.74 16.97
C ILE A 187 1.87 0.85 16.26
N ILE A 188 2.33 -0.33 15.84
CA ILE A 188 1.47 -1.38 15.30
C ILE A 188 0.84 -2.12 16.47
N GLY A 189 -0.48 -2.08 16.52
CA GLY A 189 -1.28 -2.87 17.44
C GLY A 189 -2.10 -3.92 16.69
N TYR A 190 -3.00 -4.56 17.38
CA TYR A 190 -3.89 -5.55 16.78
C TYR A 190 -4.88 -4.85 15.81
N HIS A 191 -4.76 -5.16 14.53
CA HIS A 191 -5.54 -4.58 13.42
C HIS A 191 -5.56 -3.04 13.35
N LYS A 192 -4.53 -2.38 13.84
CA LYS A 192 -4.44 -0.91 13.81
C LYS A 192 -3.02 -0.39 13.88
N LEU A 193 -2.84 0.80 13.32
CA LEU A 193 -1.66 1.62 13.45
C LEU A 193 -2.02 2.90 14.21
N ARG A 194 -1.26 3.22 15.26
CA ARG A 194 -1.41 4.46 16.03
C ARG A 194 -0.21 5.34 15.79
N VAL A 195 -0.44 6.58 15.38
CA VAL A 195 0.58 7.59 15.10
C VAL A 195 0.41 8.77 16.04
N THR A 196 1.52 9.26 16.64
CA THR A 196 1.56 10.51 17.39
C THR A 196 2.55 11.47 16.77
N GLN A 197 2.32 12.76 16.89
CA GLN A 197 3.17 13.83 16.39
C GLN A 197 3.68 14.71 17.55
N LYS A 198 4.78 15.44 17.31
CA LYS A 198 5.43 16.27 18.35
C LYS A 198 5.98 17.57 17.78
#